data_9d463dc1cc2989960b4f1e98d6fcbcac
#
_entry.id   9d463dc1cc2989960b4f1e98d6fcbcac
#
_cell.length_a   1.000
_cell.length_b   1.000
_cell.length_c   1.000
_cell.angle_alpha   90.00
_cell.angle_beta   90.00
_cell.angle_gamma   90.00
#
_symmetry.space_group_name_H-M   'P 1'
#
loop_
_entity.id
_entity.type
_entity.pdbx_description
1 polymer ?
#
loop_
_entity_poly.entity_id
_entity_poly.type
_entity_poly.pdbx_seq_one_letter_code
_entity_poly.pdbx_strand_id
1 'polypeptide(L)'
;MSRPRASRPPVHLPDGVAEPDGLVDAVLAYETALLADDVEALDAAFAPGPDTLRGDASGLLVGSGAIADFRRGRGGIGPRTIERLEVRPIGEDAAVVVVTVAPASGGRGLLTQVWRRGVLIRPAEPGYSTSNRWLISVAQVAGPTPAIDGRVWRTVGSPLVAGAASGALLGQTIAVKDLFDIESFAVGAGNPSWLAEAAPADGTAPALAALLAAGASIRGIAQTDEFAYSIAGANPHYGTPPNPLVPGGLPGGSSSGPASAVASGQASIGLGTDTAGSVRVPASYTGLWGLRTTHDAVSRERLLPLADSFDTVGWLTRDGETLRLAAAATLGEGSIEPSPAYLIDSGLVAVADPSVQHAFAALTAGLAAETIDVGDIDELFETFRVVQAADAWIADGTWVTAHPGAVGPGTAARFKLAAAITHELADSARAAMRAHAARLDGLLGDSVLLLPSAASAAPSTTAPEVELDRVRAATIRLCCIAGLTGRPALSIPLMTVPGPFGGDAPVGLCLVGPRGSDVALVALGQRLAGQLG
;
A
#
# COMPACT_ATOMS: atom_id res chain seq x y z
N MET A 1 -28.94 -29.08 8.79
CA MET A 1 -29.22 -27.65 8.72
C MET A 1 -29.34 -27.26 7.26
N SER A 2 -30.56 -26.93 6.81
CA SER A 2 -30.86 -26.54 5.42
C SER A 2 -30.19 -25.20 5.13
N ARG A 3 -29.37 -25.14 4.08
CA ARG A 3 -28.86 -23.86 3.57
C ARG A 3 -30.03 -22.96 3.16
N PRO A 4 -30.08 -21.68 3.55
CA PRO A 4 -31.11 -20.77 3.08
C PRO A 4 -31.09 -20.74 1.55
N ARG A 5 -32.26 -20.90 0.91
CA ARG A 5 -32.40 -20.65 -0.54
C ARG A 5 -31.97 -19.23 -0.80
N ALA A 6 -30.94 -19.04 -1.63
CA ALA A 6 -30.54 -17.72 -2.10
C ALA A 6 -31.76 -17.03 -2.73
N SER A 7 -32.11 -15.84 -2.31
CA SER A 7 -33.18 -15.05 -2.90
C SER A 7 -32.89 -14.81 -4.38
N ARG A 8 -33.90 -14.94 -5.24
CA ARG A 8 -33.77 -14.62 -6.67
C ARG A 8 -33.29 -13.18 -6.81
N PRO A 9 -32.24 -12.93 -7.61
CA PRO A 9 -31.75 -11.56 -7.82
C PRO A 9 -32.79 -10.70 -8.54
N PRO A 10 -32.74 -9.36 -8.42
CA PRO A 10 -33.58 -8.44 -9.16
C PRO A 10 -33.43 -8.64 -10.67
N VAL A 11 -34.53 -8.80 -11.38
CA VAL A 11 -34.59 -8.93 -12.85
C VAL A 11 -35.30 -7.72 -13.43
N HIS A 12 -34.63 -7.04 -14.36
CA HIS A 12 -35.14 -5.84 -15.02
C HIS A 12 -35.38 -6.10 -16.51
N LEU A 13 -36.61 -5.83 -16.94
CA LEU A 13 -37.06 -5.91 -18.34
C LEU A 13 -37.54 -4.54 -18.81
N PRO A 14 -37.64 -4.31 -20.14
CA PRO A 14 -38.34 -3.16 -20.65
C PRO A 14 -39.81 -3.13 -20.23
N ASP A 15 -40.39 -1.94 -20.10
CA ASP A 15 -41.80 -1.77 -19.73
C ASP A 15 -42.74 -2.56 -20.66
N GLY A 16 -43.64 -3.34 -20.08
CA GLY A 16 -44.60 -4.13 -20.80
C GLY A 16 -44.08 -5.43 -21.44
N VAL A 17 -42.79 -5.75 -21.23
CA VAL A 17 -42.18 -6.99 -21.75
C VAL A 17 -42.19 -8.07 -20.69
N ALA A 18 -42.75 -9.24 -21.03
CA ALA A 18 -42.74 -10.40 -20.14
C ALA A 18 -41.35 -11.07 -20.13
N GLU A 19 -41.03 -11.70 -18.98
CA GLU A 19 -39.81 -12.51 -18.85
C GLU A 19 -39.88 -13.71 -19.79
N PRO A 20 -38.87 -13.97 -20.63
CA PRO A 20 -38.82 -15.16 -21.45
C PRO A 20 -38.79 -16.43 -20.60
N ASP A 21 -39.68 -17.36 -20.89
CA ASP A 21 -39.85 -18.58 -20.11
C ASP A 21 -38.57 -19.40 -20.00
N GLY A 22 -38.16 -19.72 -18.78
CA GLY A 22 -36.96 -20.51 -18.44
C GLY A 22 -35.60 -19.83 -18.65
N LEU A 23 -35.54 -18.57 -19.16
CA LEU A 23 -34.28 -17.89 -19.41
C LEU A 23 -33.53 -17.55 -18.11
N VAL A 24 -34.21 -16.94 -17.15
CA VAL A 24 -33.56 -16.55 -15.88
C VAL A 24 -33.11 -17.80 -15.10
N ASP A 25 -33.89 -18.89 -15.14
CA ASP A 25 -33.48 -20.15 -14.52
C ASP A 25 -32.21 -20.73 -15.17
N ALA A 26 -32.07 -20.63 -16.51
CA ALA A 26 -30.87 -21.03 -17.21
C ALA A 26 -29.64 -20.18 -16.82
N VAL A 27 -29.80 -18.85 -16.67
CA VAL A 27 -28.74 -17.95 -16.20
C VAL A 27 -28.29 -18.30 -14.78
N LEU A 28 -29.22 -18.58 -13.87
CA LEU A 28 -28.92 -18.96 -12.49
C LEU A 28 -28.28 -20.35 -12.38
N ALA A 29 -28.69 -21.29 -13.22
CA ALA A 29 -28.08 -22.62 -13.32
C ALA A 29 -26.62 -22.51 -13.82
N TYR A 30 -26.35 -21.66 -14.82
CA TYR A 30 -25.01 -21.39 -15.31
C TYR A 30 -24.12 -20.76 -14.20
N GLU A 31 -24.63 -19.81 -13.43
CA GLU A 31 -23.89 -19.22 -12.32
C GLU A 31 -23.59 -20.24 -11.22
N THR A 32 -24.55 -21.11 -10.92
CA THR A 32 -24.36 -22.21 -9.95
C THR A 32 -23.26 -23.17 -10.41
N ALA A 33 -23.24 -23.54 -11.68
CA ALA A 33 -22.20 -24.36 -12.27
C ALA A 33 -20.81 -23.68 -12.22
N LEU A 34 -20.75 -22.36 -12.46
CA LEU A 34 -19.51 -21.57 -12.34
C LEU A 34 -18.94 -21.59 -10.92
N LEU A 35 -19.77 -21.42 -9.91
CA LEU A 35 -19.37 -21.43 -8.51
C LEU A 35 -18.97 -22.82 -8.00
N ALA A 36 -19.54 -23.86 -8.60
CA ALA A 36 -19.24 -25.26 -8.28
C ALA A 36 -18.06 -25.84 -9.08
N ASP A 37 -17.52 -25.09 -10.05
CA ASP A 37 -16.54 -25.55 -11.05
C ASP A 37 -17.01 -26.82 -11.81
N ASP A 38 -18.33 -26.91 -12.07
CA ASP A 38 -18.93 -28.02 -12.79
C ASP A 38 -18.72 -27.86 -14.30
N VAL A 39 -17.58 -28.38 -14.78
CA VAL A 39 -17.14 -28.22 -16.17
C VAL A 39 -18.16 -28.82 -17.17
N GLU A 40 -18.81 -29.95 -16.83
CA GLU A 40 -19.78 -30.59 -17.69
C GLU A 40 -21.05 -29.74 -17.85
N ALA A 41 -21.60 -29.22 -16.74
CA ALA A 41 -22.73 -28.31 -16.76
C ALA A 41 -22.39 -26.98 -17.48
N LEU A 42 -21.18 -26.48 -17.29
CA LEU A 42 -20.71 -25.28 -17.99
C LEU A 42 -20.59 -25.47 -19.50
N ASP A 43 -20.08 -26.61 -19.96
CA ASP A 43 -19.98 -26.92 -21.39
C ASP A 43 -21.37 -27.11 -22.01
N ALA A 44 -22.28 -27.74 -21.27
CA ALA A 44 -23.68 -27.93 -21.69
C ALA A 44 -24.51 -26.64 -21.73
N ALA A 45 -24.05 -25.56 -21.09
CA ALA A 45 -24.70 -24.24 -21.12
C ALA A 45 -24.39 -23.44 -22.41
N PHE A 46 -23.35 -23.80 -23.16
CA PHE A 46 -22.97 -23.10 -24.39
C PHE A 46 -23.52 -23.79 -25.64
N ALA A 47 -23.88 -22.99 -26.65
CA ALA A 47 -24.28 -23.52 -27.94
C ALA A 47 -23.11 -24.28 -28.58
N PRO A 48 -23.32 -25.49 -29.09
CA PRO A 48 -22.27 -26.23 -29.76
C PRO A 48 -21.95 -25.62 -31.14
N GLY A 49 -20.69 -25.74 -31.58
CA GLY A 49 -20.27 -25.36 -32.92
C GLY A 49 -19.25 -24.23 -33.00
N PRO A 50 -18.85 -23.84 -34.23
CA PRO A 50 -17.78 -22.87 -34.43
C PRO A 50 -18.19 -21.43 -34.21
N ASP A 51 -19.48 -21.11 -34.18
CA ASP A 51 -20.01 -19.74 -34.14
C ASP A 51 -20.20 -19.22 -32.71
N THR A 52 -19.92 -20.06 -31.70
CA THR A 52 -20.02 -19.67 -30.28
C THR A 52 -18.79 -18.89 -29.88
N LEU A 53 -19.01 -17.76 -29.21
CA LEU A 53 -17.94 -16.82 -28.85
C LEU A 53 -17.87 -16.63 -27.32
N ARG A 54 -16.66 -16.54 -26.80
CA ARG A 54 -16.41 -16.09 -25.44
C ARG A 54 -15.20 -15.15 -25.41
N GLY A 55 -15.41 -13.91 -24.95
CA GLY A 55 -14.36 -12.91 -24.75
C GLY A 55 -14.14 -12.56 -23.30
N ASP A 56 -12.94 -12.21 -22.93
CA ASP A 56 -12.55 -11.59 -21.66
C ASP A 56 -11.28 -10.74 -21.84
N ALA A 57 -10.69 -10.26 -20.73
CA ALA A 57 -9.48 -9.44 -20.77
C ALA A 57 -8.26 -10.14 -21.40
N SER A 58 -8.25 -11.47 -21.45
CA SER A 58 -7.16 -12.26 -22.06
C SER A 58 -7.34 -12.51 -23.56
N GLY A 59 -8.52 -12.22 -24.11
CA GLY A 59 -8.77 -12.33 -25.55
C GLY A 59 -10.12 -12.93 -25.92
N LEU A 60 -10.24 -13.38 -27.19
CA LEU A 60 -11.45 -13.96 -27.76
C LEU A 60 -11.24 -15.45 -28.06
N LEU A 61 -12.13 -16.28 -27.53
CA LEU A 61 -12.23 -17.70 -27.89
C LEU A 61 -13.36 -17.88 -28.90
N VAL A 62 -13.07 -18.58 -29.97
CA VAL A 62 -13.99 -18.87 -31.07
C VAL A 62 -14.24 -20.38 -31.17
N GLY A 63 -15.52 -20.77 -31.13
CA GLY A 63 -15.98 -22.15 -31.13
C GLY A 63 -16.10 -22.77 -29.72
N SER A 64 -17.11 -23.63 -29.57
CA SER A 64 -17.40 -24.31 -28.29
C SER A 64 -16.25 -25.18 -27.79
N GLY A 65 -15.45 -25.78 -28.70
CA GLY A 65 -14.28 -26.58 -28.34
C GLY A 65 -13.19 -25.76 -27.65
N ALA A 66 -12.81 -24.61 -28.20
CA ALA A 66 -11.83 -23.71 -27.57
C ALA A 66 -12.29 -23.19 -26.22
N ILE A 67 -13.59 -22.94 -26.07
CA ILE A 67 -14.19 -22.52 -24.80
C ILE A 67 -14.12 -23.63 -23.75
N ALA A 68 -14.39 -24.89 -24.14
CA ALA A 68 -14.30 -26.05 -23.25
C ALA A 68 -12.85 -26.32 -22.81
N ASP A 69 -11.86 -26.23 -23.74
CA ASP A 69 -10.45 -26.36 -23.41
C ASP A 69 -9.97 -25.31 -22.42
N PHE A 70 -10.36 -24.05 -22.62
CA PHE A 70 -10.07 -22.96 -21.70
C PHE A 70 -10.61 -23.24 -20.28
N ARG A 71 -11.83 -23.77 -20.16
CA ARG A 71 -12.42 -24.07 -18.86
C ARG A 71 -11.69 -25.16 -18.11
N ARG A 72 -11.29 -26.23 -18.81
CA ARG A 72 -10.51 -27.32 -18.21
C ARG A 72 -9.16 -26.86 -17.66
N GLY A 73 -8.56 -25.80 -18.24
CA GLY A 73 -7.28 -25.25 -17.82
C GLY A 73 -7.36 -24.14 -16.75
N ARG A 74 -8.55 -23.53 -16.56
CA ARG A 74 -8.68 -22.32 -15.75
C ARG A 74 -8.82 -22.58 -14.25
N GLY A 75 -9.51 -23.68 -13.86
CA GLY A 75 -10.03 -23.91 -12.51
C GLY A 75 -11.27 -23.06 -12.19
N GLY A 76 -11.80 -23.20 -10.99
CA GLY A 76 -12.99 -22.51 -10.51
C GLY A 76 -12.83 -21.00 -10.39
N ILE A 77 -13.95 -20.32 -10.13
CA ILE A 77 -13.99 -18.89 -9.83
C ILE A 77 -14.20 -18.66 -8.33
N GLY A 78 -13.72 -17.51 -7.82
CA GLY A 78 -13.97 -17.11 -6.44
C GLY A 78 -15.47 -16.87 -6.15
N PRO A 79 -15.88 -16.92 -4.86
CA PRO A 79 -17.25 -16.65 -4.44
C PRO A 79 -17.71 -15.26 -4.89
N ARG A 80 -18.94 -15.20 -5.43
CA ARG A 80 -19.59 -13.95 -5.84
C ARG A 80 -21.10 -14.08 -5.75
N THR A 81 -21.82 -12.95 -5.78
CA THR A 81 -23.28 -12.88 -5.83
C THR A 81 -23.73 -12.12 -7.06
N ILE A 82 -24.89 -12.51 -7.62
CA ILE A 82 -25.56 -11.70 -8.64
C ILE A 82 -26.30 -10.57 -7.93
N GLU A 83 -25.95 -9.32 -8.24
CA GLU A 83 -26.64 -8.13 -7.75
C GLU A 83 -27.88 -7.81 -8.59
N ARG A 84 -27.80 -8.04 -9.93
CA ARG A 84 -28.83 -7.59 -10.86
C ARG A 84 -28.74 -8.32 -12.19
N LEU A 85 -29.89 -8.58 -12.82
CA LEU A 85 -30.03 -9.08 -14.17
C LEU A 85 -30.78 -8.05 -15.03
N GLU A 86 -30.18 -7.61 -16.12
CA GLU A 86 -30.83 -6.85 -17.18
C GLU A 86 -31.14 -7.78 -18.34
N VAL A 87 -32.41 -8.00 -18.66
CA VAL A 87 -32.84 -8.88 -19.73
C VAL A 87 -33.45 -8.05 -20.87
N ARG A 88 -32.96 -8.28 -22.08
CA ARG A 88 -33.46 -7.64 -23.31
C ARG A 88 -33.78 -8.71 -24.34
N PRO A 89 -35.04 -9.16 -24.42
CA PRO A 89 -35.46 -10.13 -25.44
C PRO A 89 -35.26 -9.59 -26.87
N ILE A 90 -34.81 -10.47 -27.75
CA ILE A 90 -34.67 -10.22 -29.20
C ILE A 90 -35.56 -11.24 -29.92
N GLY A 91 -36.85 -10.94 -30.05
CA GLY A 91 -37.84 -11.89 -30.53
C GLY A 91 -38.14 -13.00 -29.49
N GLU A 92 -38.67 -14.13 -29.96
CA GLU A 92 -39.13 -15.22 -29.06
C GLU A 92 -38.00 -16.15 -28.61
N ASP A 93 -36.95 -16.30 -29.41
CA ASP A 93 -35.90 -17.31 -29.24
C ASP A 93 -34.53 -16.78 -28.95
N ALA A 94 -34.37 -15.47 -28.70
CA ALA A 94 -33.11 -14.88 -28.33
C ALA A 94 -33.28 -13.77 -27.28
N ALA A 95 -32.26 -13.58 -26.46
CA ALA A 95 -32.16 -12.48 -25.51
C ALA A 95 -30.71 -12.09 -25.22
N VAL A 96 -30.49 -10.81 -24.99
CA VAL A 96 -29.27 -10.32 -24.33
C VAL A 96 -29.55 -10.26 -22.82
N VAL A 97 -28.62 -10.81 -22.06
CA VAL A 97 -28.64 -10.74 -20.59
C VAL A 97 -27.33 -10.09 -20.12
N VAL A 98 -27.45 -9.01 -19.36
CA VAL A 98 -26.32 -8.41 -18.66
C VAL A 98 -26.45 -8.72 -17.18
N VAL A 99 -25.44 -9.42 -16.66
CA VAL A 99 -25.38 -9.85 -15.27
C VAL A 99 -24.39 -8.95 -14.53
N THR A 100 -24.85 -8.26 -13.50
CA THR A 100 -23.96 -7.56 -12.57
C THR A 100 -23.64 -8.48 -11.40
N VAL A 101 -22.36 -8.73 -11.16
CA VAL A 101 -21.88 -9.58 -10.08
C VAL A 101 -21.01 -8.82 -9.09
N ALA A 102 -21.12 -9.17 -7.80
CA ALA A 102 -20.28 -8.68 -6.71
C ALA A 102 -19.41 -9.83 -6.19
N PRO A 103 -18.12 -9.88 -6.52
CA PRO A 103 -17.18 -10.83 -5.92
C PRO A 103 -16.97 -10.57 -4.43
N ALA A 104 -16.74 -11.63 -3.65
CA ALA A 104 -16.40 -11.51 -2.23
C ALA A 104 -15.08 -10.74 -1.99
N SER A 105 -14.22 -10.68 -3.00
CA SER A 105 -12.96 -9.89 -3.00
C SER A 105 -13.17 -8.38 -3.25
N GLY A 106 -14.43 -7.94 -3.48
CA GLY A 106 -14.77 -6.55 -3.78
C GLY A 106 -14.86 -6.23 -5.27
N GLY A 107 -15.36 -5.02 -5.57
CA GLY A 107 -15.61 -4.54 -6.92
C GLY A 107 -16.90 -5.08 -7.54
N ARG A 108 -17.15 -4.72 -8.80
CA ARG A 108 -18.27 -5.20 -9.60
C ARG A 108 -17.80 -5.74 -10.94
N GLY A 109 -18.34 -6.88 -11.35
CA GLY A 109 -18.12 -7.44 -12.68
C GLY A 109 -19.38 -7.39 -13.52
N LEU A 110 -19.21 -7.31 -14.83
CA LEU A 110 -20.29 -7.38 -15.81
C LEU A 110 -20.07 -8.58 -16.72
N LEU A 111 -21.13 -9.38 -16.92
CA LEU A 111 -21.16 -10.42 -17.92
C LEU A 111 -22.27 -10.08 -18.92
N THR A 112 -21.91 -9.88 -20.17
CA THR A 112 -22.88 -9.71 -21.26
C THR A 112 -22.98 -11.01 -22.02
N GLN A 113 -24.19 -11.56 -22.11
CA GLN A 113 -24.45 -12.86 -22.71
C GLN A 113 -25.58 -12.76 -23.74
N VAL A 114 -25.41 -13.42 -24.88
CA VAL A 114 -26.50 -13.66 -25.83
C VAL A 114 -26.95 -15.09 -25.65
N TRP A 115 -28.19 -15.24 -25.19
CA TRP A 115 -28.85 -16.52 -25.01
C TRP A 115 -29.79 -16.79 -26.18
N ARG A 116 -29.81 -18.05 -26.66
CA ARG A 116 -30.67 -18.47 -27.76
C ARG A 116 -31.27 -19.85 -27.44
N ARG A 117 -32.51 -20.07 -27.84
CA ARG A 117 -33.13 -21.41 -27.91
C ARG A 117 -33.39 -21.78 -29.37
N GLY A 118 -33.77 -23.01 -29.65
CA GLY A 118 -33.93 -23.49 -31.02
C GLY A 118 -32.61 -23.71 -31.77
N VAL A 119 -31.47 -23.75 -31.05
CA VAL A 119 -30.16 -23.98 -31.64
C VAL A 119 -30.07 -25.39 -32.21
N LEU A 120 -29.63 -25.53 -33.47
CA LEU A 120 -29.39 -26.81 -34.11
C LEU A 120 -28.20 -27.51 -33.43
N ILE A 121 -28.48 -28.68 -32.84
CA ILE A 121 -27.45 -29.57 -32.30
C ILE A 121 -27.22 -30.68 -33.32
N ARG A 122 -25.97 -30.90 -33.74
CA ARG A 122 -25.57 -32.09 -34.51
C ARG A 122 -25.32 -33.23 -33.52
N PRO A 123 -26.16 -34.30 -33.48
CA PRO A 123 -25.79 -35.50 -32.75
C PRO A 123 -24.62 -36.22 -33.47
N ALA A 124 -23.95 -37.13 -32.77
CA ALA A 124 -22.90 -38.00 -33.34
C ALA A 124 -23.43 -38.95 -34.41
N GLU A 125 -24.78 -39.11 -34.53
CA GLU A 125 -25.47 -39.91 -35.55
C GLU A 125 -26.34 -39.04 -36.48
N PRO A 126 -26.66 -39.48 -37.70
CA PRO A 126 -27.36 -38.67 -38.69
C PRO A 126 -28.80 -38.32 -38.25
N GLY A 127 -28.97 -37.03 -37.94
CA GLY A 127 -30.22 -36.38 -37.57
C GLY A 127 -29.94 -35.02 -36.94
N TYR A 128 -30.71 -34.00 -37.30
CA TYR A 128 -30.63 -32.69 -36.62
C TYR A 128 -31.73 -32.66 -35.53
N SER A 129 -31.35 -32.32 -34.31
CA SER A 129 -32.35 -31.96 -33.26
C SER A 129 -32.19 -30.49 -32.92
N THR A 130 -33.30 -29.81 -32.63
CA THR A 130 -33.28 -28.45 -32.08
C THR A 130 -33.39 -28.56 -30.55
N SER A 131 -32.48 -27.87 -29.85
CA SER A 131 -32.61 -27.76 -28.39
C SER A 131 -33.64 -26.68 -28.07
N ASN A 132 -34.66 -27.04 -27.31
CA ASN A 132 -35.61 -26.07 -26.75
C ASN A 132 -35.07 -25.41 -25.45
N ARG A 133 -33.83 -25.70 -25.09
CA ARG A 133 -33.14 -25.08 -23.95
C ARG A 133 -32.51 -23.77 -24.34
N TRP A 134 -32.41 -22.82 -23.42
CA TRP A 134 -31.61 -21.64 -23.56
C TRP A 134 -30.10 -22.00 -23.49
N LEU A 135 -29.33 -21.57 -24.48
CA LEU A 135 -27.91 -21.82 -24.59
C LEU A 135 -27.20 -20.49 -24.88
N ILE A 136 -26.01 -20.32 -24.33
CA ILE A 136 -25.16 -19.14 -24.57
C ILE A 136 -24.49 -19.27 -25.94
N SER A 137 -24.75 -18.33 -26.84
CA SER A 137 -24.07 -18.24 -28.14
C SER A 137 -22.93 -17.23 -28.12
N VAL A 138 -23.02 -16.19 -27.28
CA VAL A 138 -21.95 -15.21 -27.06
C VAL A 138 -21.86 -14.88 -25.59
N ALA A 139 -20.66 -14.83 -25.04
CA ALA A 139 -20.40 -14.32 -23.70
C ALA A 139 -19.21 -13.36 -23.71
N GLN A 140 -19.40 -12.18 -23.18
CA GLN A 140 -18.31 -11.25 -22.87
C GLN A 140 -18.25 -11.07 -21.34
N VAL A 141 -17.05 -11.33 -20.79
CA VAL A 141 -16.80 -11.21 -19.35
C VAL A 141 -15.89 -10.02 -19.09
N ALA A 142 -16.43 -8.96 -18.51
CA ALA A 142 -15.65 -7.90 -17.93
C ALA A 142 -15.51 -8.20 -16.43
N GLY A 143 -14.32 -8.62 -16.03
CA GLY A 143 -14.01 -8.83 -14.61
C GLY A 143 -14.18 -7.52 -13.82
N PRO A 144 -14.31 -7.60 -12.48
CA PRO A 144 -14.34 -6.40 -11.67
C PRO A 144 -13.03 -5.65 -11.87
N THR A 145 -13.12 -4.42 -12.30
CA THR A 145 -12.02 -3.48 -12.12
C THR A 145 -12.01 -3.16 -10.64
N PRO A 146 -10.93 -3.42 -9.89
CA PRO A 146 -10.82 -2.98 -8.51
C PRO A 146 -11.15 -1.48 -8.47
N ALA A 147 -12.07 -1.07 -7.61
CA ALA A 147 -12.32 0.34 -7.40
C ALA A 147 -11.01 0.96 -6.93
N ILE A 148 -10.44 1.87 -7.72
CA ILE A 148 -9.21 2.56 -7.38
C ILE A 148 -9.57 3.60 -6.32
N ASP A 149 -9.05 3.43 -5.10
CA ASP A 149 -9.17 4.44 -4.06
C ASP A 149 -8.18 5.58 -4.36
N GLY A 150 -8.69 6.72 -4.81
CA GLY A 150 -7.87 7.90 -5.14
C GLY A 150 -7.13 8.50 -3.94
N ARG A 151 -7.48 8.09 -2.70
CA ARG A 151 -6.74 8.46 -1.50
C ARG A 151 -5.43 7.66 -1.38
N VAL A 152 -5.41 6.44 -1.94
CA VAL A 152 -4.25 5.52 -1.93
C VAL A 152 -3.43 5.67 -3.21
N TRP A 153 -4.10 5.71 -4.36
CA TRP A 153 -3.46 5.62 -5.67
C TRP A 153 -3.69 6.86 -6.53
N ARG A 154 -2.63 7.42 -7.07
CA ARG A 154 -2.71 8.39 -8.15
C ARG A 154 -2.88 7.71 -9.51
N THR A 155 -2.14 6.64 -9.73
CA THR A 155 -2.13 5.87 -10.98
C THR A 155 -1.86 4.40 -10.68
N VAL A 156 -2.53 3.49 -11.38
CA VAL A 156 -2.30 2.04 -11.25
C VAL A 156 -2.23 1.39 -12.62
N GLY A 157 -1.56 0.23 -12.68
CA GLY A 157 -1.52 -0.66 -13.83
C GLY A 157 -1.55 -2.13 -13.39
N SER A 158 -1.49 -3.07 -14.32
CA SER A 158 -1.50 -4.50 -14.01
C SER A 158 -0.49 -5.28 -14.88
N PRO A 159 0.83 -5.03 -14.67
CA PRO A 159 1.50 -3.99 -13.89
C PRO A 159 1.45 -2.60 -14.56
N LEU A 160 1.79 -1.53 -13.80
CA LEU A 160 2.04 -0.20 -14.38
C LEU A 160 3.37 -0.19 -15.15
N VAL A 161 4.41 -0.79 -14.54
CA VAL A 161 5.71 -1.04 -15.18
C VAL A 161 6.14 -2.45 -14.80
N ALA A 162 6.46 -3.27 -15.79
CA ALA A 162 6.95 -4.62 -15.56
C ALA A 162 8.40 -4.62 -15.08
N GLY A 163 8.71 -5.50 -14.11
CA GLY A 163 10.08 -5.79 -13.72
C GLY A 163 10.74 -6.83 -14.61
N ALA A 164 11.98 -7.19 -14.28
CA ALA A 164 12.71 -8.26 -14.94
C ALA A 164 11.96 -9.60 -14.80
N ALA A 165 12.14 -10.49 -15.80
CA ALA A 165 11.49 -11.80 -15.84
C ALA A 165 12.06 -12.82 -14.82
N SER A 166 13.07 -12.42 -14.04
CA SER A 166 13.71 -13.24 -13.00
C SER A 166 14.28 -12.35 -11.90
N GLY A 167 14.59 -12.92 -10.74
CA GLY A 167 15.21 -12.23 -9.62
C GLY A 167 14.56 -12.58 -8.28
N ALA A 168 15.18 -12.15 -7.19
CA ALA A 168 14.75 -12.46 -5.83
C ALA A 168 13.36 -11.88 -5.47
N LEU A 169 12.92 -10.85 -6.18
CA LEU A 169 11.63 -10.18 -6.00
C LEU A 169 10.61 -10.54 -7.10
N LEU A 170 10.84 -11.63 -7.86
CA LEU A 170 9.89 -12.06 -8.88
C LEU A 170 8.50 -12.30 -8.27
N GLY A 171 7.48 -11.72 -8.89
CA GLY A 171 6.09 -11.80 -8.40
C GLY A 171 5.72 -10.76 -7.33
N GLN A 172 6.68 -10.01 -6.79
CA GLN A 172 6.40 -8.92 -5.87
C GLN A 172 5.92 -7.67 -6.63
N THR A 173 5.06 -6.89 -5.98
CA THR A 173 4.48 -5.67 -6.55
C THR A 173 4.77 -4.46 -5.67
N ILE A 174 5.09 -3.33 -6.31
CA ILE A 174 5.53 -2.11 -5.64
C ILE A 174 4.44 -1.03 -5.69
N ALA A 175 4.08 -0.48 -4.54
CA ALA A 175 3.40 0.81 -4.40
C ALA A 175 4.48 1.90 -4.25
N VAL A 176 4.67 2.71 -5.28
CA VAL A 176 5.73 3.73 -5.31
C VAL A 176 5.18 5.05 -4.77
N LYS A 177 5.80 5.61 -3.74
CA LYS A 177 5.45 6.93 -3.24
C LYS A 177 5.62 7.99 -4.32
N ASP A 178 4.68 8.89 -4.45
CA ASP A 178 4.63 9.94 -5.49
C ASP A 178 5.65 11.06 -5.27
N LEU A 179 6.90 10.67 -5.06
CA LEU A 179 8.10 11.49 -4.98
C LEU A 179 9.24 10.93 -5.83
N PHE A 180 9.12 9.68 -6.30
CA PHE A 180 10.16 9.04 -7.11
C PHE A 180 9.87 9.21 -8.59
N ASP A 181 10.88 9.56 -9.37
CA ASP A 181 10.81 9.52 -10.81
C ASP A 181 10.55 8.09 -11.30
N ILE A 182 9.57 7.97 -12.16
CA ILE A 182 9.30 6.80 -12.99
C ILE A 182 9.28 7.32 -14.43
N GLU A 183 10.09 6.76 -15.30
CA GLU A 183 10.16 7.16 -16.70
C GLU A 183 8.76 7.31 -17.31
N SER A 184 8.52 8.43 -18.00
CA SER A 184 7.26 8.81 -18.62
C SER A 184 6.12 9.24 -17.65
N PHE A 185 6.35 9.28 -16.33
CA PHE A 185 5.37 9.76 -15.36
C PHE A 185 5.90 11.02 -14.64
N ALA A 186 5.01 11.98 -14.42
CA ALA A 186 5.34 13.15 -13.61
C ALA A 186 5.25 12.82 -12.11
N VAL A 187 6.05 13.47 -11.28
CA VAL A 187 5.96 13.41 -9.81
C VAL A 187 4.91 14.38 -9.32
N GLY A 188 3.98 13.91 -8.48
CA GLY A 188 2.85 14.72 -8.02
C GLY A 188 3.05 15.39 -6.66
N ALA A 189 4.00 14.94 -5.84
CA ALA A 189 4.31 15.50 -4.52
C ALA A 189 3.09 15.60 -3.57
N GLY A 190 2.01 14.87 -3.83
CA GLY A 190 0.76 14.99 -3.07
C GLY A 190 0.03 16.33 -3.29
N ASN A 191 0.35 17.10 -4.33
CA ASN A 191 -0.24 18.41 -4.61
C ASN A 191 -0.69 18.51 -6.08
N PRO A 192 -1.98 18.80 -6.37
CA PRO A 192 -2.50 18.87 -7.74
C PRO A 192 -1.95 20.04 -8.57
N SER A 193 -1.61 21.16 -7.93
CA SER A 193 -1.05 22.32 -8.62
C SER A 193 0.40 22.05 -9.05
N TRP A 194 1.18 21.40 -8.18
CA TRP A 194 2.51 20.90 -8.53
C TRP A 194 2.44 19.92 -9.71
N LEU A 195 1.56 18.91 -9.62
CA LEU A 195 1.40 17.90 -10.66
C LEU A 195 1.03 18.49 -12.02
N ALA A 196 0.22 19.55 -12.03
CA ALA A 196 -0.22 20.20 -13.28
C ALA A 196 0.94 20.85 -14.06
N GLU A 197 2.03 21.20 -13.39
CA GLU A 197 3.22 21.84 -13.96
C GLU A 197 4.39 20.87 -14.14
N ALA A 198 4.35 19.71 -13.45
CA ALA A 198 5.42 18.74 -13.47
C ALA A 198 5.55 18.06 -14.84
N ALA A 199 6.76 18.07 -15.40
CA ALA A 199 7.06 17.31 -16.62
C ALA A 199 7.18 15.81 -16.31
N PRO A 200 6.82 14.93 -17.24
CA PRO A 200 7.14 13.52 -17.14
C PRO A 200 8.66 13.29 -17.00
N ALA A 201 9.04 12.38 -16.10
CA ALA A 201 10.44 12.05 -15.90
C ALA A 201 11.05 11.37 -17.14
N ASP A 202 12.30 11.67 -17.43
CA ASP A 202 13.09 11.10 -18.54
C ASP A 202 13.86 9.84 -18.14
N GLY A 203 13.66 9.35 -16.90
CA GLY A 203 14.27 8.13 -16.39
C GLY A 203 13.66 7.73 -15.05
N THR A 204 14.01 6.53 -14.59
CA THR A 204 13.52 5.94 -13.34
C THR A 204 14.56 6.09 -12.23
N ALA A 205 14.13 6.45 -11.03
CA ALA A 205 14.98 6.57 -9.84
C ALA A 205 15.80 5.29 -9.59
N PRO A 206 17.11 5.39 -9.31
CA PRO A 206 17.99 4.22 -9.15
C PRO A 206 17.49 3.23 -8.06
N ALA A 207 16.96 3.74 -6.94
CA ALA A 207 16.39 2.91 -5.89
C ALA A 207 15.22 2.04 -6.37
N LEU A 208 14.39 2.57 -7.28
CA LEU A 208 13.28 1.84 -7.90
C LEU A 208 13.76 0.90 -9.01
N ALA A 209 14.72 1.34 -9.82
CA ALA A 209 15.32 0.54 -10.89
C ALA A 209 15.97 -0.75 -10.34
N ALA A 210 16.59 -0.71 -9.16
CA ALA A 210 17.16 -1.88 -8.50
C ALA A 210 16.08 -2.93 -8.15
N LEU A 211 14.92 -2.51 -7.65
CA LEU A 211 13.80 -3.41 -7.36
C LEU A 211 13.20 -4.02 -8.64
N LEU A 212 13.09 -3.22 -9.71
CA LEU A 212 12.64 -3.72 -11.03
C LEU A 212 13.62 -4.75 -11.60
N ALA A 213 14.93 -4.49 -11.49
CA ALA A 213 15.98 -5.43 -11.92
C ALA A 213 15.97 -6.73 -11.11
N ALA A 214 15.54 -6.68 -9.84
CA ALA A 214 15.35 -7.87 -9.00
C ALA A 214 14.04 -8.62 -9.26
N GLY A 215 13.22 -8.20 -10.23
CA GLY A 215 12.01 -8.89 -10.68
C GLY A 215 10.69 -8.36 -10.11
N ALA A 216 10.71 -7.38 -9.21
CA ALA A 216 9.48 -6.74 -8.75
C ALA A 216 8.88 -5.86 -9.86
N SER A 217 7.54 -5.72 -9.88
CA SER A 217 6.83 -4.88 -10.84
C SER A 217 6.14 -3.72 -10.14
N ILE A 218 6.07 -2.55 -10.77
CA ILE A 218 5.31 -1.42 -10.22
C ILE A 218 3.82 -1.69 -10.39
N ARG A 219 3.08 -1.75 -9.28
CA ARG A 219 1.62 -1.80 -9.25
C ARG A 219 1.02 -0.43 -9.54
N GLY A 220 1.61 0.61 -9.00
CA GLY A 220 1.13 1.97 -9.18
C GLY A 220 1.93 3.01 -8.42
N ILE A 221 1.59 4.27 -8.68
CA ILE A 221 2.06 5.45 -7.98
C ILE A 221 1.07 5.75 -6.85
N ALA A 222 1.54 5.71 -5.62
CA ALA A 222 0.72 5.87 -4.43
C ALA A 222 0.85 7.27 -3.85
N GLN A 223 -0.26 7.81 -3.33
CA GLN A 223 -0.35 9.13 -2.73
C GLN A 223 0.63 9.29 -1.56
N THR A 224 1.01 10.53 -1.31
CA THR A 224 1.86 10.94 -0.19
C THR A 224 1.22 12.11 0.54
N ASP A 225 1.60 12.36 1.77
CA ASP A 225 1.31 13.64 2.41
C ASP A 225 1.95 14.76 1.58
N GLU A 226 1.31 15.90 1.52
CA GLU A 226 1.71 17.02 0.67
C GLU A 226 3.17 17.43 0.91
N PHE A 227 4.01 17.42 -0.15
CA PHE A 227 5.47 17.65 -0.13
C PHE A 227 6.21 16.76 0.89
N ALA A 228 5.65 15.60 1.26
CA ALA A 228 6.16 14.75 2.34
C ALA A 228 6.33 15.44 3.70
N TYR A 229 5.83 16.67 3.87
CA TYR A 229 6.08 17.51 5.04
C TYR A 229 5.08 17.29 6.18
N SER A 230 4.71 16.03 6.39
CA SER A 230 3.85 15.56 7.49
C SER A 230 4.20 14.10 7.82
N ILE A 231 3.79 13.64 9.03
CA ILE A 231 3.83 12.23 9.42
C ILE A 231 2.44 11.68 9.76
N ALA A 232 1.39 12.43 9.49
CA ALA A 232 0.02 12.08 9.88
C ALA A 232 -0.62 11.07 8.92
N GLY A 233 -0.31 11.14 7.64
CA GLY A 233 -0.98 10.34 6.60
C GLY A 233 -2.27 10.99 6.11
N ALA A 234 -2.39 12.31 6.23
CA ALA A 234 -3.54 13.07 5.75
C ALA A 234 -3.10 14.04 4.65
N ASN A 235 -3.80 14.01 3.52
CA ASN A 235 -3.55 14.92 2.42
C ASN A 235 -4.78 15.82 2.21
N PRO A 236 -4.61 17.16 2.19
CA PRO A 236 -5.74 18.09 2.08
C PRO A 236 -6.44 18.05 0.71
N HIS A 237 -5.78 17.55 -0.33
CA HIS A 237 -6.29 17.52 -1.71
C HIS A 237 -6.90 16.16 -2.06
N TYR A 238 -6.27 15.06 -1.61
CA TYR A 238 -6.65 13.70 -2.01
C TYR A 238 -7.32 12.91 -0.88
N GLY A 239 -7.34 13.46 0.33
CA GLY A 239 -7.92 12.81 1.51
C GLY A 239 -6.94 11.87 2.23
N THR A 240 -7.45 11.17 3.23
CA THR A 240 -6.68 10.27 4.09
C THR A 240 -6.81 8.83 3.58
N PRO A 241 -5.70 8.15 3.22
CA PRO A 241 -5.73 6.73 2.90
C PRO A 241 -6.27 5.89 4.06
N PRO A 242 -6.99 4.79 3.80
CA PRO A 242 -7.55 3.98 4.87
C PRO A 242 -6.46 3.26 5.67
N ASN A 243 -6.65 3.17 6.98
CA ASN A 243 -5.90 2.25 7.84
C ASN A 243 -6.74 0.98 8.06
N PRO A 244 -6.39 -0.17 7.48
CA PRO A 244 -7.22 -1.37 7.56
C PRO A 244 -7.23 -2.01 8.95
N LEU A 245 -6.21 -1.78 9.79
CA LEU A 245 -6.13 -2.33 11.15
C LEU A 245 -6.81 -1.43 12.19
N VAL A 246 -6.90 -0.13 11.91
CA VAL A 246 -7.57 0.84 12.78
C VAL A 246 -8.54 1.65 11.91
N PRO A 247 -9.71 1.11 11.54
CA PRO A 247 -10.69 1.81 10.72
C PRO A 247 -11.09 3.14 11.36
N GLY A 248 -10.95 4.23 10.59
CA GLY A 248 -11.14 5.60 11.11
C GLY A 248 -9.89 6.21 11.77
N GLY A 249 -8.82 5.45 11.93
CA GLY A 249 -7.51 5.94 12.36
C GLY A 249 -6.66 6.45 11.19
N LEU A 250 -5.69 7.30 11.49
CA LEU A 250 -4.70 7.77 10.54
C LEU A 250 -3.77 6.62 10.12
N PRO A 251 -3.37 6.50 8.84
CA PRO A 251 -2.42 5.48 8.41
C PRO A 251 -0.97 5.81 8.79
N GLY A 252 -0.71 7.04 9.25
CA GLY A 252 0.64 7.57 9.36
C GLY A 252 1.21 7.95 7.99
N GLY A 253 2.20 8.82 7.99
CA GLY A 253 2.79 9.41 6.79
C GLY A 253 4.28 9.78 6.98
N SER A 254 4.85 10.36 5.95
CA SER A 254 4.25 10.79 4.70
C SER A 254 4.11 9.67 3.64
N SER A 255 4.66 8.47 3.84
CA SER A 255 4.47 7.32 2.94
C SER A 255 3.10 6.64 3.16
N SER A 256 2.04 7.45 3.27
CA SER A 256 0.68 7.03 3.65
C SER A 256 0.02 6.12 2.61
N GLY A 257 0.08 6.46 1.33
CA GLY A 257 -0.45 5.64 0.25
C GLY A 257 0.26 4.30 0.11
N PRO A 258 1.61 4.25 0.06
CA PRO A 258 2.35 3.00 0.08
C PRO A 258 2.02 2.08 1.26
N ALA A 259 1.94 2.64 2.48
CA ALA A 259 1.58 1.88 3.67
C ALA A 259 0.16 1.31 3.59
N SER A 260 -0.82 2.15 3.24
CA SER A 260 -2.21 1.72 3.06
C SER A 260 -2.36 0.65 1.98
N ALA A 261 -1.65 0.79 0.84
CA ALA A 261 -1.65 -0.20 -0.25
C ALA A 261 -1.11 -1.56 0.22
N VAL A 262 0.00 -1.58 0.96
CA VAL A 262 0.61 -2.81 1.46
C VAL A 262 -0.24 -3.43 2.57
N ALA A 263 -0.70 -2.64 3.53
CA ALA A 263 -1.55 -3.11 4.63
C ALA A 263 -2.88 -3.69 4.13
N SER A 264 -3.45 -3.11 3.06
CA SER A 264 -4.66 -3.60 2.40
C SER A 264 -4.43 -4.75 1.40
N GLY A 265 -3.20 -5.26 1.27
CA GLY A 265 -2.87 -6.36 0.35
C GLY A 265 -2.88 -5.99 -1.14
N GLN A 266 -2.91 -4.71 -1.49
CA GLN A 266 -2.93 -4.23 -2.87
C GLN A 266 -1.54 -4.18 -3.52
N ALA A 267 -0.50 -4.17 -2.70
CA ALA A 267 0.89 -4.32 -3.09
C ALA A 267 1.64 -5.13 -2.04
N SER A 268 2.82 -5.66 -2.37
CA SER A 268 3.66 -6.39 -1.42
C SER A 268 4.77 -5.53 -0.83
N ILE A 269 5.25 -4.54 -1.55
CA ILE A 269 6.31 -3.60 -1.15
C ILE A 269 5.77 -2.17 -1.30
N GLY A 270 5.87 -1.36 -0.25
CA GLY A 270 5.72 0.08 -0.30
C GLY A 270 7.09 0.73 -0.39
N LEU A 271 7.42 1.40 -1.49
CA LEU A 271 8.62 2.22 -1.59
C LEU A 271 8.29 3.63 -1.08
N GLY A 272 9.03 4.07 -0.08
CA GLY A 272 8.82 5.35 0.58
C GLY A 272 10.09 6.10 0.93
N THR A 273 9.94 7.20 1.65
CA THR A 273 11.03 8.03 2.18
C THR A 273 10.84 8.23 3.67
N ASP A 274 11.93 8.35 4.42
CA ASP A 274 11.90 8.64 5.86
C ASP A 274 12.83 9.81 6.17
N THR A 275 12.25 10.94 6.53
CA THR A 275 12.94 12.13 7.04
C THR A 275 12.80 12.19 8.56
N ALA A 276 11.55 12.25 9.04
CA ALA A 276 11.17 12.39 10.45
C ALA A 276 10.38 11.18 10.97
N GLY A 277 10.49 10.02 10.31
CA GLY A 277 9.71 8.82 10.62
C GLY A 277 8.74 8.41 9.52
N SER A 278 8.85 8.97 8.30
CA SER A 278 7.85 8.79 7.23
C SER A 278 7.78 7.37 6.62
N VAL A 279 8.58 6.41 7.08
CA VAL A 279 8.43 4.96 6.86
C VAL A 279 8.04 4.28 8.17
N ARG A 280 8.71 4.62 9.26
CA ARG A 280 8.54 3.98 10.57
C ARG A 280 7.17 4.26 11.19
N VAL A 281 6.66 5.49 11.09
CA VAL A 281 5.34 5.87 11.62
C VAL A 281 4.20 5.16 10.89
N PRO A 282 4.12 5.21 9.54
CA PRO A 282 3.08 4.45 8.85
C PRO A 282 3.23 2.93 9.04
N ALA A 283 4.46 2.38 9.15
CA ALA A 283 4.66 0.99 9.51
C ALA A 283 4.03 0.66 10.88
N SER A 284 4.29 1.51 11.89
CA SER A 284 3.74 1.36 13.24
C SER A 284 2.21 1.38 13.25
N TYR A 285 1.59 2.35 12.59
CA TYR A 285 0.14 2.55 12.62
C TYR A 285 -0.65 1.53 11.79
N THR A 286 -0.02 0.94 10.76
CA THR A 286 -0.66 -0.03 9.87
C THR A 286 -0.19 -1.47 10.06
N GLY A 287 0.59 -1.74 11.13
CA GLY A 287 1.03 -3.09 11.47
C GLY A 287 2.00 -3.70 10.45
N LEU A 288 2.86 -2.90 9.85
CA LEU A 288 3.84 -3.31 8.85
C LEU A 288 5.25 -3.34 9.43
N TRP A 289 6.12 -4.05 8.74
CA TRP A 289 7.55 -3.88 8.84
C TRP A 289 7.96 -2.65 8.03
N GLY A 290 8.84 -1.80 8.58
CA GLY A 290 9.29 -0.59 7.89
C GLY A 290 10.75 -0.29 8.19
N LEU A 291 11.58 -0.18 7.13
CA LEU A 291 13.01 0.13 7.24
C LEU A 291 13.29 1.54 6.72
N ARG A 292 13.76 2.43 7.60
CA ARG A 292 14.56 3.60 7.25
C ARG A 292 15.99 3.14 7.04
N THR A 293 16.59 3.42 5.87
CA THR A 293 17.98 3.03 5.61
C THR A 293 19.00 3.97 6.29
N THR A 294 20.22 3.51 6.37
CA THR A 294 21.38 4.37 6.65
C THR A 294 21.37 5.56 5.67
N HIS A 295 21.57 6.78 6.19
CA HIS A 295 21.60 7.99 5.37
C HIS A 295 22.69 7.89 4.30
N ASP A 296 22.34 8.21 3.05
CA ASP A 296 23.17 8.09 1.83
C ASP A 296 23.52 6.65 1.39
N ALA A 297 23.05 5.59 2.09
CA ALA A 297 23.31 4.23 1.64
C ALA A 297 22.54 3.86 0.35
N VAL A 298 21.35 4.41 0.16
CA VAL A 298 20.55 4.27 -1.06
C VAL A 298 20.54 5.60 -1.80
N SER A 299 20.80 5.56 -3.11
CA SER A 299 20.77 6.76 -3.95
C SER A 299 19.44 7.48 -3.87
N ARG A 300 19.49 8.79 -3.64
CA ARG A 300 18.36 9.72 -3.69
C ARG A 300 18.25 10.47 -5.01
N GLU A 301 19.05 10.09 -6.00
CA GLU A 301 18.94 10.62 -7.35
C GLU A 301 17.54 10.37 -7.89
N ARG A 302 16.94 11.37 -8.55
CA ARG A 302 15.58 11.30 -9.09
C ARG A 302 14.49 11.10 -8.03
N LEU A 303 14.72 11.63 -6.85
CA LEU A 303 13.78 11.71 -5.75
C LEU A 303 13.52 13.19 -5.44
N LEU A 304 12.25 13.61 -5.38
CA LEU A 304 11.89 14.94 -4.91
C LEU A 304 12.26 15.05 -3.41
N PRO A 305 13.18 15.93 -3.03
CA PRO A 305 13.66 16.05 -1.65
C PRO A 305 12.65 16.77 -0.76
N LEU A 306 12.71 16.49 0.57
CA LEU A 306 12.13 17.33 1.61
C LEU A 306 13.24 18.01 2.43
N ALA A 307 14.18 17.22 2.97
CA ALA A 307 15.26 17.72 3.81
C ALA A 307 16.51 16.86 3.60
N ASP A 308 17.45 17.35 2.82
CA ASP A 308 18.62 16.61 2.35
C ASP A 308 19.48 16.05 3.49
N SER A 309 19.55 16.75 4.62
CA SER A 309 20.27 16.30 5.81
C SER A 309 19.70 15.03 6.44
N PHE A 310 18.46 14.65 6.14
CA PHE A 310 17.76 13.57 6.83
C PHE A 310 17.07 12.55 5.93
N ASP A 311 16.79 12.92 4.67
CA ASP A 311 16.03 12.09 3.75
C ASP A 311 16.72 10.76 3.50
N THR A 312 15.97 9.68 3.58
CA THR A 312 16.40 8.33 3.19
C THR A 312 15.32 7.66 2.38
N VAL A 313 15.71 6.73 1.53
CA VAL A 313 14.80 5.75 0.92
C VAL A 313 14.47 4.67 1.96
N GLY A 314 13.28 4.09 1.89
CA GLY A 314 12.92 2.99 2.75
C GLY A 314 11.74 2.19 2.21
N TRP A 315 11.48 1.06 2.83
CA TRP A 315 10.44 0.13 2.39
C TRP A 315 9.49 -0.25 3.52
N LEU A 316 8.28 -0.61 3.12
CA LEU A 316 7.18 -1.09 3.94
C LEU A 316 6.74 -2.45 3.40
N THR A 317 6.61 -3.47 4.25
CA THR A 317 6.15 -4.81 3.86
C THR A 317 5.33 -5.45 4.97
N ARG A 318 4.57 -6.50 4.64
CA ARG A 318 3.82 -7.26 5.65
C ARG A 318 4.68 -8.24 6.45
N ASP A 319 5.83 -8.61 5.92
CA ASP A 319 6.73 -9.58 6.55
C ASP A 319 8.20 -9.15 6.42
N GLY A 320 9.03 -9.63 7.34
CA GLY A 320 10.45 -9.28 7.40
C GLY A 320 11.28 -9.87 6.26
N GLU A 321 10.86 -10.99 5.64
CA GLU A 321 11.62 -11.59 4.54
C GLU A 321 11.50 -10.79 3.25
N THR A 322 10.29 -10.36 2.88
CA THR A 322 10.08 -9.45 1.75
C THR A 322 10.85 -8.14 1.95
N LEU A 323 10.89 -7.62 3.20
CA LEU A 323 11.67 -6.42 3.52
C LEU A 323 13.18 -6.66 3.34
N ARG A 324 13.70 -7.78 3.84
CA ARG A 324 15.11 -8.14 3.70
C ARG A 324 15.52 -8.27 2.23
N LEU A 325 14.69 -8.92 1.42
CA LEU A 325 14.95 -9.08 -0.01
C LEU A 325 14.91 -7.72 -0.74
N ALA A 326 13.99 -6.82 -0.41
CA ALA A 326 13.94 -5.47 -1.00
C ALA A 326 15.18 -4.64 -0.61
N ALA A 327 15.60 -4.69 0.66
CA ALA A 327 16.80 -4.04 1.13
C ALA A 327 18.06 -4.61 0.44
N ALA A 328 18.21 -5.93 0.38
CA ALA A 328 19.37 -6.59 -0.24
C ALA A 328 19.44 -6.31 -1.76
N ALA A 329 18.32 -6.24 -2.46
CA ALA A 329 18.28 -5.91 -3.89
C ALA A 329 18.81 -4.50 -4.19
N THR A 330 18.73 -3.59 -3.22
CA THR A 330 19.13 -2.18 -3.41
C THR A 330 20.51 -1.87 -2.78
N LEU A 331 20.81 -2.47 -1.63
CA LEU A 331 22.03 -2.21 -0.85
C LEU A 331 23.13 -3.26 -1.08
N GLY A 332 22.77 -4.42 -1.66
CA GLY A 332 23.62 -5.61 -1.69
C GLY A 332 23.55 -6.41 -0.38
N GLU A 333 24.18 -7.59 -0.37
CA GLU A 333 24.20 -8.49 0.79
C GLU A 333 25.22 -8.08 1.87
N GLY A 334 26.15 -7.19 1.55
CA GLY A 334 27.15 -6.70 2.50
C GLY A 334 26.50 -5.79 3.55
N SER A 335 26.53 -6.20 4.81
CA SER A 335 25.97 -5.45 5.92
C SER A 335 26.84 -5.61 7.17
N ILE A 336 26.94 -4.54 7.95
CA ILE A 336 27.62 -4.60 9.26
C ILE A 336 26.69 -5.32 10.23
N GLU A 337 27.17 -6.37 10.89
CA GLU A 337 26.41 -7.04 11.94
C GLU A 337 26.36 -6.16 13.19
N PRO A 338 25.18 -5.79 13.69
CA PRO A 338 25.09 -5.07 14.96
C PRO A 338 25.53 -5.97 16.12
N SER A 339 26.11 -5.36 17.15
CA SER A 339 26.35 -6.05 18.42
C SER A 339 25.04 -6.60 18.99
N PRO A 340 25.02 -7.75 19.65
CA PRO A 340 23.83 -8.28 20.32
C PRO A 340 23.40 -7.47 21.56
N ALA A 341 24.09 -6.37 21.88
CA ALA A 341 23.75 -5.52 23.02
C ALA A 341 22.59 -4.60 22.67
N TYR A 342 21.58 -4.56 23.52
CA TYR A 342 20.44 -3.66 23.41
C TYR A 342 20.58 -2.51 24.39
N LEU A 343 20.17 -1.32 23.94
CA LEU A 343 20.16 -0.08 24.72
C LEU A 343 18.72 0.44 24.84
N ILE A 344 18.38 0.98 25.99
CA ILE A 344 17.09 1.64 26.22
C ILE A 344 17.37 2.96 26.93
N ASP A 345 16.76 4.04 26.45
CA ASP A 345 16.71 5.31 27.15
C ASP A 345 15.30 5.51 27.72
N SER A 346 15.19 5.59 29.05
CA SER A 346 13.89 5.73 29.72
C SER A 346 13.23 7.10 29.49
N GLY A 347 14.01 8.15 29.25
CA GLY A 347 13.51 9.48 28.90
C GLY A 347 12.84 9.49 27.53
N LEU A 348 13.46 8.84 26.52
CA LEU A 348 12.86 8.66 25.21
C LEU A 348 11.55 7.85 25.30
N VAL A 349 11.55 6.73 26.03
CA VAL A 349 10.33 5.93 26.20
C VAL A 349 9.23 6.73 26.88
N ALA A 350 9.58 7.59 27.84
CA ALA A 350 8.63 8.40 28.61
C ALA A 350 7.89 9.48 27.77
N VAL A 351 8.38 9.81 26.55
CA VAL A 351 7.65 10.75 25.67
C VAL A 351 6.42 10.13 25.03
N ALA A 352 6.32 8.78 25.01
CA ALA A 352 5.18 8.06 24.47
C ALA A 352 4.00 8.04 25.44
N ASP A 353 2.80 7.75 24.93
CA ASP A 353 1.61 7.59 25.77
C ASP A 353 1.76 6.42 26.77
N PRO A 354 1.15 6.46 27.96
CA PRO A 354 1.33 5.44 28.99
C PRO A 354 1.03 4.01 28.55
N SER A 355 0.06 3.81 27.64
CA SER A 355 -0.24 2.49 27.07
C SER A 355 0.90 1.93 26.23
N VAL A 356 1.58 2.80 25.46
CA VAL A 356 2.75 2.44 24.66
C VAL A 356 3.95 2.15 25.55
N GLN A 357 4.17 2.98 26.58
CA GLN A 357 5.24 2.73 27.59
C GLN A 357 5.06 1.37 28.25
N HIS A 358 3.82 1.04 28.66
CA HIS A 358 3.52 -0.25 29.29
C HIS A 358 3.76 -1.43 28.33
N ALA A 359 3.26 -1.34 27.09
CA ALA A 359 3.47 -2.38 26.09
C ALA A 359 4.96 -2.57 25.75
N PHE A 360 5.71 -1.46 25.63
CA PHE A 360 7.14 -1.49 25.40
C PHE A 360 7.90 -2.16 26.57
N ALA A 361 7.60 -1.77 27.80
CA ALA A 361 8.21 -2.35 28.99
C ALA A 361 7.90 -3.86 29.09
N ALA A 362 6.67 -4.27 28.84
CA ALA A 362 6.28 -5.68 28.85
C ALA A 362 7.01 -6.49 27.76
N LEU A 363 7.10 -5.95 26.54
CA LEU A 363 7.79 -6.60 25.42
C LEU A 363 9.29 -6.76 25.67
N THR A 364 9.94 -5.74 26.25
CA THR A 364 11.40 -5.72 26.45
C THR A 364 11.86 -6.32 27.78
N ALA A 365 10.95 -6.69 28.67
CA ALA A 365 11.28 -7.20 30.03
C ALA A 365 12.19 -8.44 30.03
N GLY A 366 12.14 -9.27 28.97
CA GLY A 366 12.98 -10.47 28.82
C GLY A 366 14.31 -10.22 28.09
N LEU A 367 14.57 -8.99 27.63
CA LEU A 367 15.78 -8.65 26.91
C LEU A 367 16.85 -8.12 27.88
N ALA A 368 18.08 -8.56 27.71
CA ALA A 368 19.22 -7.99 28.43
C ALA A 368 19.60 -6.65 27.80
N ALA A 369 18.92 -5.56 28.22
CA ALA A 369 19.15 -4.22 27.72
C ALA A 369 19.85 -3.35 28.77
N GLU A 370 20.83 -2.57 28.32
CA GLU A 370 21.50 -1.55 29.14
C GLU A 370 20.73 -0.24 29.11
N THR A 371 20.61 0.43 30.25
CA THR A 371 20.00 1.77 30.32
C THR A 371 21.05 2.81 29.98
N ILE A 372 20.71 3.70 29.05
CA ILE A 372 21.54 4.84 28.66
C ILE A 372 20.81 6.17 28.85
N ASP A 373 21.52 7.27 28.69
CA ASP A 373 20.98 8.62 28.69
C ASP A 373 21.43 9.35 27.38
N VAL A 374 20.47 9.59 26.48
CA VAL A 374 20.71 10.30 25.22
C VAL A 374 20.85 11.83 25.42
N GLY A 375 20.64 12.33 26.64
CA GLY A 375 20.69 13.74 27.01
C GLY A 375 19.37 14.47 26.79
N ASP A 376 19.44 15.78 26.59
CA ASP A 376 18.24 16.64 26.46
C ASP A 376 17.50 16.35 25.15
N ILE A 377 16.35 15.67 25.28
CA ILE A 377 15.51 15.24 24.15
C ILE A 377 14.87 16.45 23.44
N ASP A 378 14.56 17.50 24.18
CA ASP A 378 13.98 18.72 23.61
C ASP A 378 15.03 19.49 22.79
N GLU A 379 16.29 19.52 23.23
CA GLU A 379 17.40 20.10 22.46
C GLU A 379 17.65 19.30 21.17
N LEU A 380 17.66 17.97 21.24
CA LEU A 380 17.78 17.09 20.08
C LEU A 380 16.65 17.32 19.07
N PHE A 381 15.41 17.34 19.56
CA PHE A 381 14.23 17.60 18.76
C PHE A 381 14.25 18.98 18.10
N GLU A 382 14.60 20.02 18.82
CA GLU A 382 14.65 21.39 18.29
C GLU A 382 15.74 21.54 17.24
N THR A 383 16.92 20.97 17.47
CA THR A 383 18.01 20.92 16.49
C THR A 383 17.55 20.24 15.19
N PHE A 384 16.91 19.06 15.33
CA PHE A 384 16.35 18.35 14.18
C PHE A 384 15.31 19.20 13.44
N ARG A 385 14.36 19.81 14.17
CA ARG A 385 13.26 20.60 13.60
C ARG A 385 13.75 21.82 12.82
N VAL A 386 14.76 22.53 13.34
CA VAL A 386 15.32 23.72 12.67
C VAL A 386 16.05 23.33 11.39
N VAL A 387 16.89 22.29 11.41
CA VAL A 387 17.60 21.82 10.22
C VAL A 387 16.61 21.32 9.16
N GLN A 388 15.62 20.49 9.56
CA GLN A 388 14.57 20.00 8.66
C GLN A 388 13.81 21.15 7.99
N ALA A 389 13.42 22.17 8.77
CA ALA A 389 12.68 23.31 8.25
C ALA A 389 13.52 24.13 7.27
N ALA A 390 14.80 24.37 7.59
CA ALA A 390 15.71 25.08 6.70
C ALA A 390 15.90 24.34 5.36
N ASP A 391 16.09 23.02 5.40
CA ASP A 391 16.26 22.20 4.21
C ASP A 391 14.97 22.15 3.38
N ALA A 392 13.80 22.00 4.01
CA ALA A 392 12.50 22.02 3.34
C ALA A 392 12.24 23.35 2.60
N TRP A 393 12.68 24.47 3.20
CA TRP A 393 12.58 25.77 2.55
C TRP A 393 13.54 25.91 1.36
N ILE A 394 14.73 25.31 1.43
CA ILE A 394 15.66 25.25 0.30
C ILE A 394 15.07 24.42 -0.84
N ALA A 395 14.45 23.28 -0.53
CA ALA A 395 13.86 22.38 -1.51
C ALA A 395 12.65 23.01 -2.24
N ASP A 396 11.67 23.46 -1.50
CA ASP A 396 10.34 23.77 -2.04
C ASP A 396 9.94 25.25 -1.92
N GLY A 397 10.68 26.06 -1.16
CA GLY A 397 10.31 27.45 -0.82
C GLY A 397 10.11 28.36 -2.03
N THR A 398 10.86 28.15 -3.11
CA THR A 398 10.71 28.90 -4.36
C THR A 398 9.34 28.65 -4.99
N TRP A 399 8.95 27.38 -5.13
CA TRP A 399 7.66 27.02 -5.71
C TRP A 399 6.50 27.47 -4.81
N VAL A 400 6.60 27.23 -3.50
CA VAL A 400 5.58 27.64 -2.51
C VAL A 400 5.34 29.15 -2.55
N THR A 401 6.41 29.94 -2.70
CA THR A 401 6.33 31.41 -2.81
C THR A 401 5.66 31.84 -4.11
N ALA A 402 5.92 31.15 -5.21
CA ALA A 402 5.34 31.45 -6.52
C ALA A 402 3.86 31.04 -6.62
N HIS A 403 3.36 30.15 -5.75
CA HIS A 403 2.01 29.59 -5.81
C HIS A 403 1.21 29.83 -4.52
N PRO A 404 0.92 31.09 -4.17
CA PRO A 404 0.18 31.41 -2.95
C PRO A 404 -1.22 30.76 -2.96
N GLY A 405 -1.54 30.03 -1.90
CA GLY A 405 -2.83 29.33 -1.76
C GLY A 405 -2.92 27.96 -2.44
N ALA A 406 -1.87 27.51 -3.14
CA ALA A 406 -1.82 26.17 -3.74
C ALA A 406 -1.50 25.07 -2.72
N VAL A 407 -0.91 25.44 -1.58
CA VAL A 407 -0.52 24.51 -0.50
C VAL A 407 -1.60 24.47 0.58
N GLY A 408 -1.92 23.27 1.06
CA GLY A 408 -2.91 23.07 2.12
C GLY A 408 -2.52 23.73 3.44
N PRO A 409 -3.49 24.11 4.29
CA PRO A 409 -3.26 24.98 5.46
C PRO A 409 -2.17 24.48 6.42
N GLY A 410 -2.16 23.19 6.74
CA GLY A 410 -1.19 22.60 7.68
C GLY A 410 0.24 22.62 7.11
N THR A 411 0.42 22.31 5.83
CA THR A 411 1.72 22.35 5.15
C THR A 411 2.18 23.79 4.94
N ALA A 412 1.26 24.70 4.58
CA ALA A 412 1.55 26.13 4.44
C ALA A 412 2.03 26.75 5.76
N ALA A 413 1.43 26.38 6.91
CA ALA A 413 1.88 26.83 8.22
C ALA A 413 3.33 26.38 8.51
N ARG A 414 3.69 25.14 8.15
CA ARG A 414 5.07 24.63 8.30
C ARG A 414 6.06 25.37 7.38
N PHE A 415 5.71 25.60 6.13
CA PHE A 415 6.57 26.40 5.22
C PHE A 415 6.70 27.86 5.67
N LYS A 416 5.66 28.44 6.27
CA LYS A 416 5.76 29.79 6.87
C LYS A 416 6.78 29.83 8.01
N LEU A 417 6.83 28.80 8.86
CA LEU A 417 7.84 28.69 9.91
C LEU A 417 9.24 28.44 9.30
N ALA A 418 9.31 27.60 8.27
CA ALA A 418 10.55 27.31 7.56
C ALA A 418 11.15 28.56 6.89
N ALA A 419 10.33 29.40 6.26
CA ALA A 419 10.73 30.68 5.66
C ALA A 419 11.31 31.68 6.69
N ALA A 420 10.94 31.55 7.96
CA ALA A 420 11.43 32.41 9.02
C ALA A 420 12.80 31.98 9.60
N ILE A 421 13.32 30.79 9.21
CA ILE A 421 14.63 30.32 9.65
C ILE A 421 15.71 31.15 8.94
N THR A 422 16.51 31.89 9.70
CA THR A 422 17.63 32.63 9.16
C THR A 422 18.81 31.71 8.83
N HIS A 423 19.68 32.13 7.94
CA HIS A 423 20.91 31.39 7.62
C HIS A 423 21.77 31.13 8.86
N GLU A 424 21.92 32.15 9.74
CA GLU A 424 22.67 32.01 10.98
C GLU A 424 22.09 30.93 11.91
N LEU A 425 20.76 30.90 12.05
CA LEU A 425 20.07 29.89 12.87
C LEU A 425 20.25 28.51 12.25
N ALA A 426 20.10 28.38 10.93
CA ALA A 426 20.29 27.12 10.21
C ALA A 426 21.73 26.61 10.37
N ASP A 427 22.73 27.45 10.21
CA ASP A 427 24.16 27.09 10.34
C ASP A 427 24.52 26.67 11.78
N SER A 428 23.98 27.40 12.77
CA SER A 428 24.13 27.05 14.18
C SER A 428 23.48 25.68 14.48
N ALA A 429 22.27 25.44 13.98
CA ALA A 429 21.58 24.15 14.15
C ALA A 429 22.30 23.00 13.45
N ARG A 430 22.87 23.21 12.24
CA ARG A 430 23.70 22.20 11.56
C ARG A 430 25.00 21.91 12.33
N ALA A 431 25.60 22.92 12.98
CA ALA A 431 26.76 22.70 13.84
C ALA A 431 26.38 21.88 15.08
N ALA A 432 25.26 22.20 15.75
CA ALA A 432 24.71 21.44 16.86
C ALA A 432 24.36 19.99 16.45
N MET A 433 23.74 19.81 15.29
CA MET A 433 23.44 18.48 14.73
C MET A 433 24.68 17.60 14.61
N ARG A 434 25.78 18.15 14.07
CA ARG A 434 27.05 17.39 13.98
C ARG A 434 27.62 17.03 15.34
N ALA A 435 27.52 17.92 16.34
CA ALA A 435 27.96 17.64 17.70
C ALA A 435 27.11 16.56 18.38
N HIS A 436 25.78 16.63 18.22
CA HIS A 436 24.85 15.60 18.71
C HIS A 436 25.10 14.26 18.02
N ALA A 437 25.28 14.24 16.70
CA ALA A 437 25.60 13.01 15.96
C ALA A 437 26.86 12.33 16.49
N ALA A 438 27.96 13.08 16.65
CA ALA A 438 29.21 12.54 17.16
C ALA A 438 29.08 12.00 18.60
N ARG A 439 28.34 12.70 19.47
CA ARG A 439 28.09 12.27 20.86
C ARG A 439 27.21 11.01 20.89
N LEU A 440 26.12 10.99 20.15
CA LEU A 440 25.22 9.86 20.08
C LEU A 440 25.88 8.64 19.43
N ASP A 441 26.70 8.82 18.39
CA ASP A 441 27.45 7.73 17.76
C ASP A 441 28.46 7.11 18.74
N GLY A 442 29.13 7.92 19.56
CA GLY A 442 30.00 7.43 20.63
C GLY A 442 29.25 6.70 21.73
N LEU A 443 28.03 7.14 22.08
CA LEU A 443 27.19 6.50 23.11
C LEU A 443 26.60 5.17 22.62
N LEU A 444 26.07 5.15 21.40
CA LEU A 444 25.39 3.98 20.83
C LEU A 444 26.36 2.90 20.32
N GLY A 445 27.55 3.29 19.86
CA GLY A 445 28.53 2.34 19.31
C GLY A 445 27.92 1.42 18.25
N ASP A 446 28.21 0.13 18.36
CA ASP A 446 27.66 -0.92 17.49
C ASP A 446 26.39 -1.57 18.06
N SER A 447 25.89 -1.07 19.18
CA SER A 447 24.69 -1.56 19.86
C SER A 447 23.41 -1.12 19.18
N VAL A 448 22.29 -1.75 19.52
CA VAL A 448 20.95 -1.45 18.98
C VAL A 448 20.13 -0.73 20.05
N LEU A 449 19.72 0.50 19.76
CA LEU A 449 18.79 1.24 20.59
C LEU A 449 17.35 0.78 20.30
N LEU A 450 16.62 0.40 21.35
CA LEU A 450 15.22 0.01 21.30
C LEU A 450 14.33 1.16 21.77
N LEU A 451 13.29 1.46 21.01
CA LEU A 451 12.29 2.48 21.35
C LEU A 451 10.94 2.18 20.65
N PRO A 452 9.84 2.80 21.07
CA PRO A 452 8.60 2.75 20.29
C PRO A 452 8.77 3.44 18.93
N SER A 453 8.19 2.89 17.85
CA SER A 453 8.23 3.53 16.52
C SER A 453 7.36 4.78 16.41
N ALA A 454 6.33 4.88 17.26
CA ALA A 454 5.45 6.03 17.39
C ALA A 454 5.06 6.22 18.85
N ALA A 455 4.69 7.44 19.24
CA ALA A 455 4.37 7.79 20.63
C ALA A 455 2.98 7.31 21.06
N SER A 456 2.09 6.94 20.13
CA SER A 456 0.73 6.49 20.40
C SER A 456 0.30 5.42 19.40
N ALA A 457 -0.87 4.80 19.62
CA ALA A 457 -1.63 4.16 18.55
C ALA A 457 -1.97 5.18 17.45
N ALA A 458 -2.42 4.69 16.29
CA ALA A 458 -2.93 5.55 15.21
C ALA A 458 -4.02 6.49 15.74
N PRO A 459 -3.83 7.83 15.73
CA PRO A 459 -4.87 8.77 16.15
C PRO A 459 -6.11 8.69 15.25
N SER A 460 -7.27 9.11 15.78
CA SER A 460 -8.47 9.26 14.97
C SER A 460 -8.28 10.29 13.85
N THR A 461 -8.85 10.04 12.66
CA THR A 461 -8.90 11.02 11.56
C THR A 461 -9.69 12.28 11.93
N THR A 462 -10.47 12.22 13.00
CA THR A 462 -11.27 13.33 13.53
C THR A 462 -10.74 13.88 14.87
N ALA A 463 -9.53 13.48 15.28
CA ALA A 463 -8.93 13.98 16.51
C ALA A 463 -8.69 15.50 16.42
N PRO A 464 -8.81 16.24 17.54
CA PRO A 464 -8.50 17.66 17.59
C PRO A 464 -7.05 17.94 17.16
N GLU A 465 -6.82 19.07 16.47
CA GLU A 465 -5.49 19.46 15.98
C GLU A 465 -4.44 19.50 17.10
N VAL A 466 -4.81 20.00 18.27
CA VAL A 466 -3.91 20.05 19.45
C VAL A 466 -3.44 18.67 19.89
N GLU A 467 -4.28 17.64 19.76
CA GLU A 467 -3.92 16.25 20.06
C GLU A 467 -2.99 15.70 18.97
N LEU A 468 -3.31 15.94 17.70
CA LEU A 468 -2.47 15.53 16.59
C LEU A 468 -1.08 16.17 16.65
N ASP A 469 -0.97 17.43 17.01
CA ASP A 469 0.30 18.14 17.19
C ASP A 469 1.10 17.59 18.37
N ARG A 470 0.45 17.27 19.49
CA ARG A 470 1.09 16.63 20.63
C ARG A 470 1.68 15.26 20.25
N VAL A 471 0.88 14.41 19.62
CA VAL A 471 1.31 13.07 19.17
C VAL A 471 2.43 13.18 18.15
N ARG A 472 2.31 14.11 17.20
CA ARG A 472 3.33 14.38 16.19
C ARG A 472 4.66 14.79 16.83
N ALA A 473 4.64 15.75 17.75
CA ALA A 473 5.85 16.24 18.43
C ALA A 473 6.52 15.13 19.26
N ALA A 474 5.74 14.34 19.99
CA ALA A 474 6.25 13.19 20.75
C ALA A 474 6.85 12.11 19.83
N THR A 475 6.17 11.78 18.72
CA THR A 475 6.66 10.80 17.76
C THR A 475 7.95 11.23 17.07
N ILE A 476 8.09 12.53 16.72
CA ILE A 476 9.32 13.03 16.11
C ILE A 476 10.50 12.98 17.11
N ARG A 477 10.28 13.20 18.41
CA ARG A 477 11.32 13.01 19.44
C ARG A 477 11.89 11.58 19.45
N LEU A 478 11.03 10.58 19.26
CA LEU A 478 11.48 9.19 19.11
C LEU A 478 12.23 8.99 17.79
N CYS A 479 11.70 9.53 16.71
CA CYS A 479 12.23 9.28 15.36
C CYS A 479 13.51 10.06 15.04
N CYS A 480 13.75 11.23 15.66
CA CYS A 480 14.86 12.14 15.32
C CYS A 480 16.24 11.54 15.64
N ILE A 481 16.35 10.60 16.57
CA ILE A 481 17.64 9.96 16.92
C ILE A 481 18.29 9.31 15.68
N ALA A 482 17.51 8.52 14.93
CA ALA A 482 18.00 7.94 13.68
C ALA A 482 18.31 9.01 12.61
N GLY A 483 17.54 10.09 12.56
CA GLY A 483 17.77 11.23 11.67
C GLY A 483 19.11 11.93 11.99
N LEU A 484 19.29 12.35 13.23
CA LEU A 484 20.48 13.08 13.69
C LEU A 484 21.78 12.29 13.50
N THR A 485 21.74 10.97 13.72
CA THR A 485 22.90 10.08 13.60
C THR A 485 23.08 9.50 12.20
N GLY A 486 22.05 9.62 11.32
CA GLY A 486 22.05 8.99 10.00
C GLY A 486 22.04 7.46 10.07
N ARG A 487 21.65 6.87 11.19
CA ARG A 487 21.59 5.42 11.41
C ARG A 487 20.35 4.81 10.76
N PRO A 488 20.38 3.51 10.37
CA PRO A 488 19.21 2.78 9.94
C PRO A 488 18.29 2.55 11.13
N ALA A 489 16.97 2.49 10.84
CA ALA A 489 15.97 2.22 11.86
C ALA A 489 14.85 1.35 11.31
N LEU A 490 14.57 0.24 12.01
CA LEU A 490 13.58 -0.77 11.63
C LEU A 490 12.39 -0.70 12.59
N SER A 491 11.19 -0.53 12.05
CA SER A 491 9.92 -0.70 12.79
C SER A 491 9.38 -2.10 12.58
N ILE A 492 9.06 -2.80 13.68
CA ILE A 492 8.53 -4.17 13.68
C ILE A 492 7.18 -4.16 14.41
N PRO A 493 6.09 -4.75 13.88
CA PRO A 493 4.75 -4.69 14.47
C PRO A 493 4.59 -5.69 15.63
N LEU A 494 5.27 -5.45 16.76
CA LEU A 494 5.31 -6.36 17.92
C LEU A 494 4.50 -5.90 19.13
N MET A 495 4.03 -4.65 19.15
CA MET A 495 3.24 -4.15 20.28
C MET A 495 1.80 -3.92 19.86
N THR A 496 0.90 -4.09 20.84
CA THR A 496 -0.52 -3.82 20.70
C THR A 496 -0.98 -2.99 21.89
N VAL A 497 -1.74 -1.94 21.65
CA VAL A 497 -2.26 -1.03 22.67
C VAL A 497 -3.73 -0.73 22.41
N PRO A 498 -4.51 -0.21 23.38
CA PRO A 498 -5.87 0.22 23.14
C PRO A 498 -5.94 1.29 22.03
N GLY A 499 -6.79 1.05 21.03
CA GLY A 499 -7.04 1.97 19.92
C GLY A 499 -8.08 3.05 20.23
N PRO A 500 -8.17 4.10 19.40
CA PRO A 500 -9.05 5.27 19.66
C PRO A 500 -10.55 4.96 19.55
N PHE A 501 -10.94 3.82 18.98
CA PHE A 501 -12.34 3.42 18.79
C PHE A 501 -12.72 2.18 19.63
N GLY A 502 -11.88 1.81 20.59
CA GLY A 502 -11.95 0.51 21.27
C GLY A 502 -11.31 -0.60 20.42
N GLY A 503 -10.98 -1.70 21.07
CA GLY A 503 -10.19 -2.77 20.43
C GLY A 503 -8.69 -2.45 20.39
N ASP A 504 -7.95 -3.37 19.81
CA ASP A 504 -6.50 -3.34 19.78
C ASP A 504 -5.97 -2.62 18.54
N ALA A 505 -4.92 -1.82 18.72
CA ALA A 505 -4.23 -1.10 17.66
C ALA A 505 -2.72 -1.42 17.69
N PRO A 506 -2.08 -1.59 16.53
CA PRO A 506 -0.65 -1.88 16.48
C PRO A 506 0.20 -0.65 16.84
N VAL A 507 1.35 -0.91 17.44
CA VAL A 507 2.47 0.01 17.59
C VAL A 507 3.76 -0.75 17.32
N GLY A 508 4.67 -0.16 16.55
CA GLY A 508 5.94 -0.82 16.20
C GLY A 508 6.98 -0.73 17.33
N LEU A 509 7.76 -1.80 17.51
CA LEU A 509 9.07 -1.73 18.15
C LEU A 509 10.07 -1.20 17.14
N CYS A 510 10.80 -0.14 17.46
CA CYS A 510 11.86 0.43 16.63
C CYS A 510 13.25 -0.04 17.11
N LEU A 511 14.05 -0.54 16.18
CA LEU A 511 15.45 -0.87 16.37
C LEU A 511 16.29 0.15 15.60
N VAL A 512 17.12 0.95 16.29
CA VAL A 512 18.10 1.84 15.66
C VAL A 512 19.45 1.17 15.72
N GLY A 513 19.97 0.71 14.57
CA GLY A 513 21.23 -0.02 14.45
C GLY A 513 22.43 0.88 14.10
N PRO A 514 23.63 0.34 14.07
CA PRO A 514 24.81 1.05 13.58
C PRO A 514 24.69 1.35 12.08
N ARG A 515 25.39 2.41 11.61
CA ARG A 515 25.39 2.76 10.18
C ARG A 515 25.91 1.60 9.33
N GLY A 516 25.22 1.28 8.25
CA GLY A 516 25.55 0.17 7.35
C GLY A 516 25.06 -1.20 7.81
N SER A 517 24.25 -1.29 8.89
CA SER A 517 23.68 -2.55 9.36
C SER A 517 22.32 -2.91 8.76
N ASP A 518 21.87 -2.20 7.77
CA ASP A 518 20.50 -2.21 7.24
C ASP A 518 19.90 -3.62 7.05
N VAL A 519 20.54 -4.47 6.25
CA VAL A 519 20.06 -5.83 5.96
C VAL A 519 20.18 -6.74 7.20
N ALA A 520 21.29 -6.63 7.94
CA ALA A 520 21.52 -7.38 9.18
C ALA A 520 20.54 -6.97 10.28
N LEU A 521 20.14 -5.68 10.33
CA LEU A 521 19.13 -5.17 11.26
C LEU A 521 17.76 -5.79 10.99
N VAL A 522 17.39 -5.98 9.72
CA VAL A 522 16.14 -6.69 9.36
C VAL A 522 16.22 -8.16 9.81
N ALA A 523 17.35 -8.83 9.58
CA ALA A 523 17.56 -10.21 10.03
C ALA A 523 17.53 -10.33 11.57
N LEU A 524 18.09 -9.35 12.30
CA LEU A 524 17.97 -9.26 13.75
C LEU A 524 16.50 -9.10 14.18
N GLY A 525 15.77 -8.21 13.50
CA GLY A 525 14.35 -8.00 13.74
C GLY A 525 13.51 -9.26 13.53
N GLN A 526 13.81 -10.07 12.51
CA GLN A 526 13.15 -11.36 12.28
C GLN A 526 13.39 -12.34 13.43
N ARG A 527 14.64 -12.40 13.94
CA ARG A 527 14.97 -13.23 15.12
C ARG A 527 14.20 -12.78 16.36
N LEU A 528 14.17 -11.46 16.61
CA LEU A 528 13.43 -10.89 17.75
C LEU A 528 11.93 -11.16 17.64
N ALA A 529 11.35 -11.01 16.46
CA ALA A 529 9.93 -11.30 16.24
C ALA A 529 9.59 -12.76 16.51
N GLY A 530 10.49 -13.69 16.16
CA GLY A 530 10.32 -15.12 16.48
C GLY A 530 10.53 -15.47 17.95
N GLN A 531 11.18 -14.59 18.74
CA GLN A 531 11.42 -14.80 20.18
C GLN A 531 10.33 -14.14 21.06
N LEU A 532 9.78 -13.03 20.62
CA LEU A 532 8.89 -12.17 21.41
C LEU A 532 7.42 -12.27 20.98
N GLY A 533 7.13 -12.73 19.78
CA GLY A 533 5.77 -12.97 19.24
C GLY A 533 5.45 -14.44 19.30
#